data_52844b9e0f7149e28b65e60d7866d92d
#
_entry.id   52844b9e0f7149e28b65e60d7866d92d
#
_cell.length_a   1.000
_cell.length_b   1.000
_cell.length_c   1.000
_cell.angle_alpha   90.00
_cell.angle_beta   90.00
_cell.angle_gamma   90.00
#
_symmetry.space_group_name_H-M   'P 1'
#
loop_
_entity.id
_entity.type
_entity.pdbx_description
1 polymer ?
#
loop_
_entity_poly.entity_id
_entity_poly.type
_entity_poly.pdbx_seq_one_letter_code
_entity_poly.pdbx_strand_id
1 'polypeptide(L)'
;MIKTMNNCDFFSSPIGLGHVTRDIAIVNNLKDLSVNFVTGSGAAQILKKLEYNVDDVYNPPSFVVENGVLNNQAKWLWNYYQYYKNCKNISKKIIKQNNSELIISDEDFASLTIAQELKIPNILITDVLETKFTKGITSFIEKKMNKSMMNIIKNCDVVIIPEDGENIDNIKRIGPIVRKTNYSREELRKKFSFNKKTILISVGGTSAGLFLIQKSITAILKLNLDVEIILVTGPSITKEFENVRNLGFVDNLHEIIYASDLVISLAGKSTIDEVNAYGTPGIFIPIKGHFEQEDNSKNEGFSFEDINRLEKLILEKLDEKRNKINTNGAELAAEIIKKFTK
;
A
#
# COMPACT_ATOMS: atom_id res chain seq x y z
N MET A 1 -11.79 7.14 37.68
CA MET A 1 -10.96 6.20 36.95
C MET A 1 -11.12 6.49 35.47
N ILE A 2 -10.08 7.00 34.85
CA ILE A 2 -10.06 7.16 33.38
C ILE A 2 -9.94 5.72 32.86
N LYS A 3 -10.98 5.23 32.17
CA LYS A 3 -10.95 3.92 31.51
C LYS A 3 -10.00 4.05 30.32
N THR A 4 -8.78 3.56 30.44
CA THR A 4 -7.90 3.45 29.28
C THR A 4 -8.53 2.49 28.29
N MET A 5 -8.85 2.95 27.08
CA MET A 5 -9.28 2.05 25.99
C MET A 5 -8.12 1.11 25.69
N ASN A 6 -8.31 -0.19 25.93
CA ASN A 6 -7.23 -1.18 25.81
C ASN A 6 -7.39 -2.06 24.56
N ASN A 7 -8.54 -2.10 23.91
CA ASN A 7 -8.86 -3.02 22.82
C ASN A 7 -9.13 -2.27 21.52
N CYS A 8 -8.12 -2.19 20.67
CA CYS A 8 -8.19 -1.59 19.34
C CYS A 8 -8.00 -2.68 18.27
N ASP A 9 -8.98 -2.86 17.41
CA ASP A 9 -8.81 -3.66 16.20
C ASP A 9 -8.49 -2.77 15.00
N PHE A 10 -7.40 -3.12 14.30
CA PHE A 10 -6.94 -2.44 13.10
C PHE A 10 -7.22 -3.34 11.88
N PHE A 11 -8.24 -3.00 11.13
CA PHE A 11 -8.63 -3.70 9.92
C PHE A 11 -7.86 -3.13 8.72
N SER A 12 -6.90 -3.90 8.21
CA SER A 12 -6.07 -3.51 7.08
C SER A 12 -6.51 -4.24 5.82
N SER A 13 -6.75 -3.52 4.74
CA SER A 13 -7.07 -4.12 3.44
C SER A 13 -5.96 -5.05 2.98
N PRO A 14 -6.24 -6.31 2.64
CA PRO A 14 -5.22 -7.25 2.15
C PRO A 14 -4.99 -7.12 0.63
N ILE A 15 -5.62 -6.14 -0.03
CA ILE A 15 -5.47 -5.90 -1.47
C ILE A 15 -4.17 -5.10 -1.71
N GLY A 16 -3.11 -5.81 -2.04
CA GLY A 16 -1.76 -5.24 -2.09
C GLY A 16 -1.06 -5.26 -0.72
N LEU A 17 0.13 -4.71 -0.66
CA LEU A 17 0.94 -4.63 0.57
C LEU A 17 1.07 -3.20 1.10
N GLY A 18 0.63 -2.21 0.32
CA GLY A 18 0.76 -0.80 0.63
C GLY A 18 0.05 -0.41 1.93
N HIS A 19 -1.17 -0.93 2.14
CA HIS A 19 -1.97 -0.67 3.34
C HIS A 19 -1.23 -1.10 4.60
N VAL A 20 -0.87 -2.38 4.70
CA VAL A 20 -0.20 -2.91 5.88
C VAL A 20 1.14 -2.23 6.16
N THR A 21 1.87 -1.78 5.13
CA THR A 21 3.16 -1.09 5.34
C THR A 21 2.99 0.30 5.94
N ARG A 22 1.96 1.05 5.53
CA ARG A 22 1.62 2.34 6.16
C ARG A 22 1.01 2.17 7.53
N ASP A 23 0.23 1.11 7.77
CA ASP A 23 -0.34 0.79 9.07
C ASP A 23 0.75 0.49 10.11
N ILE A 24 1.78 -0.28 9.73
CA ILE A 24 2.96 -0.53 10.55
C ILE A 24 3.66 0.78 10.90
N ALA A 25 3.79 1.72 9.94
CA ALA A 25 4.39 3.03 10.23
C ALA A 25 3.60 3.81 11.29
N ILE A 26 2.26 3.74 11.26
CA ILE A 26 1.39 4.37 12.26
C ILE A 26 1.54 3.68 13.61
N VAL A 27 1.40 2.34 13.65
CA VAL A 27 1.40 1.57 14.90
C VAL A 27 2.73 1.65 15.62
N ASN A 28 3.84 1.80 14.93
CA ASN A 28 5.15 2.06 15.53
C ASN A 28 5.19 3.37 16.37
N ASN A 29 4.24 4.28 16.16
CA ASN A 29 4.07 5.51 16.94
C ASN A 29 2.96 5.41 18.02
N LEU A 30 2.32 4.22 18.17
CA LEU A 30 1.24 3.93 19.13
C LEU A 30 1.70 3.01 20.26
N LYS A 31 2.87 3.25 20.85
CA LYS A 31 3.54 2.34 21.81
C LYS A 31 2.70 1.96 23.03
N ASP A 32 1.73 2.78 23.40
CA ASP A 32 0.90 2.60 24.60
C ASP A 32 -0.46 1.93 24.29
N LEU A 33 -0.70 1.55 23.03
CA LEU A 33 -1.94 0.96 22.57
C LEU A 33 -1.70 -0.50 22.13
N SER A 34 -2.49 -1.43 22.69
CA SER A 34 -2.51 -2.80 22.21
C SER A 34 -3.37 -2.87 20.95
N VAL A 35 -2.74 -3.12 19.81
CA VAL A 35 -3.39 -3.22 18.51
C VAL A 35 -3.46 -4.67 18.08
N ASN A 36 -4.66 -5.15 17.73
CA ASN A 36 -4.86 -6.40 17.03
C ASN A 36 -5.15 -6.12 15.55
N PHE A 37 -4.35 -6.66 14.66
CA PHE A 37 -4.57 -6.53 13.22
C PHE A 37 -5.57 -7.58 12.72
N VAL A 38 -6.44 -7.16 11.81
CA VAL A 38 -7.36 -8.04 11.09
C VAL A 38 -7.13 -7.85 9.60
N THR A 39 -6.62 -8.86 8.92
CA THR A 39 -6.27 -8.80 7.49
C THR A 39 -6.18 -10.19 6.88
N GLY A 40 -5.39 -10.38 5.82
CA GLY A 40 -5.15 -11.67 5.19
C GLY A 40 -4.02 -11.67 4.17
N SER A 41 -3.77 -12.83 3.59
CA SER A 41 -2.82 -13.01 2.49
C SER A 41 -1.39 -12.50 2.82
N GLY A 42 -0.74 -11.79 1.90
CA GLY A 42 0.61 -11.26 2.06
C GLY A 42 0.74 -10.23 3.20
N ALA A 43 -0.32 -9.45 3.47
CA ALA A 43 -0.35 -8.49 4.57
C ALA A 43 -0.22 -9.20 5.93
N ALA A 44 -0.96 -10.29 6.13
CA ALA A 44 -0.86 -11.09 7.34
C ALA A 44 0.53 -11.74 7.51
N GLN A 45 1.18 -12.14 6.40
CA GLN A 45 2.53 -12.71 6.44
C GLN A 45 3.57 -11.68 6.94
N ILE A 46 3.48 -10.41 6.49
CA ILE A 46 4.36 -9.34 6.99
C ILE A 46 4.16 -9.14 8.49
N LEU A 47 2.91 -9.01 8.93
CA LEU A 47 2.58 -8.77 10.35
C LEU A 47 3.07 -9.90 11.25
N LYS A 48 2.85 -11.17 10.84
CA LYS A 48 3.35 -12.36 11.57
C LYS A 48 4.87 -12.38 11.67
N LYS A 49 5.57 -12.01 10.58
CA LYS A 49 7.04 -11.95 10.56
C LYS A 49 7.58 -10.86 11.49
N LEU A 50 6.83 -9.77 11.67
CA LEU A 50 7.16 -8.68 12.59
C LEU A 50 6.57 -8.87 13.99
N GLU A 51 6.05 -10.06 14.30
CA GLU A 51 5.52 -10.47 15.61
C GLU A 51 4.31 -9.65 16.10
N TYR A 52 3.56 -9.03 15.18
CA TYR A 52 2.29 -8.39 15.52
C TYR A 52 1.20 -9.43 15.78
N ASN A 53 0.25 -9.08 16.67
CA ASN A 53 -0.97 -9.85 16.83
C ASN A 53 -1.86 -9.68 15.60
N VAL A 54 -2.26 -10.79 14.94
CA VAL A 54 -2.98 -10.75 13.67
C VAL A 54 -3.98 -11.88 13.49
N ASP A 55 -5.21 -11.51 13.18
CA ASP A 55 -6.25 -12.38 12.66
C ASP A 55 -6.14 -12.46 11.14
N ASP A 56 -5.61 -13.56 10.62
CA ASP A 56 -5.43 -13.84 9.18
C ASP A 56 -6.70 -14.51 8.63
N VAL A 57 -7.69 -13.72 8.27
CA VAL A 57 -9.05 -14.21 7.98
C VAL A 57 -9.61 -13.72 6.64
N TYR A 58 -8.94 -12.77 5.98
CA TYR A 58 -9.41 -12.18 4.75
C TYR A 58 -8.76 -12.82 3.51
N ASN A 59 -9.58 -13.14 2.53
CA ASN A 59 -9.14 -13.70 1.25
C ASN A 59 -9.76 -12.91 0.09
N PRO A 60 -9.14 -11.80 -0.35
CA PRO A 60 -9.68 -10.93 -1.37
C PRO A 60 -9.61 -11.56 -2.76
N PRO A 61 -10.52 -11.17 -3.68
CA PRO A 61 -10.42 -11.58 -5.08
C PRO A 61 -9.19 -10.96 -5.74
N SER A 62 -8.44 -11.79 -6.48
CA SER A 62 -7.27 -11.33 -7.23
C SER A 62 -7.68 -10.57 -8.50
N PHE A 63 -6.89 -9.55 -8.86
CA PHE A 63 -6.96 -8.92 -10.16
C PHE A 63 -6.46 -9.87 -11.26
N VAL A 64 -7.11 -9.84 -12.42
CA VAL A 64 -6.63 -10.54 -13.63
C VAL A 64 -5.89 -9.51 -14.49
N VAL A 65 -4.57 -9.68 -14.58
CA VAL A 65 -3.70 -8.78 -15.36
C VAL A 65 -2.97 -9.60 -16.42
N GLU A 66 -3.11 -9.20 -17.66
CA GLU A 66 -2.44 -9.83 -18.81
C GLU A 66 -1.62 -8.78 -19.55
N ASN A 67 -0.31 -9.01 -19.67
CA ASN A 67 0.63 -8.07 -20.29
C ASN A 67 0.54 -6.63 -19.75
N GLY A 68 0.25 -6.48 -18.47
CA GLY A 68 0.12 -5.17 -17.83
C GLY A 68 -1.22 -4.48 -17.97
N VAL A 69 -2.23 -5.15 -18.54
CA VAL A 69 -3.59 -4.63 -18.73
C VAL A 69 -4.54 -5.35 -17.78
N LEU A 70 -5.34 -4.58 -17.05
CA LEU A 70 -6.36 -5.10 -16.15
C LEU A 70 -7.56 -5.60 -16.94
N ASN A 71 -7.93 -6.85 -16.73
CA ASN A 71 -9.03 -7.52 -17.42
C ASN A 71 -10.17 -7.85 -16.46
N ASN A 72 -11.38 -8.00 -17.01
CA ASN A 72 -12.55 -8.47 -16.27
C ASN A 72 -12.95 -7.64 -15.04
N GLN A 73 -12.80 -6.31 -15.09
CA GLN A 73 -13.08 -5.40 -13.96
C GLN A 73 -14.50 -5.58 -13.40
N ALA A 74 -15.51 -5.74 -14.26
CA ALA A 74 -16.90 -5.95 -13.81
C ALA A 74 -17.08 -7.25 -13.01
N LYS A 75 -16.41 -8.35 -13.44
CA LYS A 75 -16.41 -9.62 -12.72
C LYS A 75 -15.68 -9.49 -11.39
N TRP A 76 -14.54 -8.79 -11.39
CA TRP A 76 -13.79 -8.52 -10.17
C TRP A 76 -14.63 -7.73 -9.18
N LEU A 77 -15.32 -6.67 -9.62
CA LEU A 77 -16.19 -5.84 -8.80
C LEU A 77 -17.34 -6.64 -8.16
N TRP A 78 -17.93 -7.58 -8.92
CA TRP A 78 -18.93 -8.50 -8.39
C TRP A 78 -18.36 -9.43 -7.32
N ASN A 79 -17.18 -10.02 -7.56
CA ASN A 79 -16.50 -10.87 -6.58
C ASN A 79 -16.13 -10.07 -5.33
N TYR A 80 -15.68 -8.82 -5.50
CA TYR A 80 -15.38 -7.91 -4.39
C TYR A 80 -16.63 -7.62 -3.55
N TYR A 81 -17.78 -7.43 -4.18
CA TYR A 81 -19.04 -7.25 -3.44
C TYR A 81 -19.41 -8.47 -2.58
N GLN A 82 -19.18 -9.69 -3.09
CA GLN A 82 -19.41 -10.91 -2.29
C GLN A 82 -18.39 -11.01 -1.16
N TYR A 83 -17.13 -10.70 -1.44
CA TYR A 83 -16.07 -10.62 -0.44
C TYR A 83 -16.43 -9.61 0.67
N TYR A 84 -16.85 -8.39 0.31
CA TYR A 84 -17.30 -7.38 1.26
C TYR A 84 -18.39 -7.88 2.21
N LYS A 85 -19.40 -8.60 1.68
CA LYS A 85 -20.46 -9.20 2.51
C LYS A 85 -19.90 -10.23 3.50
N ASN A 86 -18.96 -11.04 3.07
CA ASN A 86 -18.30 -12.02 3.93
C ASN A 86 -17.49 -11.30 5.02
N CYS A 87 -16.72 -10.28 4.64
CA CYS A 87 -15.93 -9.49 5.58
C CYS A 87 -16.81 -8.84 6.66
N LYS A 88 -18.02 -8.37 6.34
CA LYS A 88 -18.97 -7.86 7.36
C LYS A 88 -19.27 -8.90 8.44
N ASN A 89 -19.50 -10.15 8.06
CA ASN A 89 -19.78 -11.21 9.01
C ASN A 89 -18.56 -11.53 9.88
N ILE A 90 -17.38 -11.58 9.27
CA ILE A 90 -16.10 -11.80 9.95
C ILE A 90 -15.83 -10.66 10.94
N SER A 91 -15.88 -9.40 10.47
CA SER A 91 -15.66 -8.21 11.30
C SER A 91 -16.60 -8.17 12.49
N LYS A 92 -17.89 -8.47 12.28
CA LYS A 92 -18.89 -8.50 13.37
C LYS A 92 -18.54 -9.52 14.44
N LYS A 93 -18.01 -10.70 14.03
CA LYS A 93 -17.58 -11.74 14.96
C LYS A 93 -16.37 -11.28 15.76
N ILE A 94 -15.33 -10.79 15.09
CA ILE A 94 -14.07 -10.37 15.72
C ILE A 94 -14.30 -9.20 16.68
N ILE A 95 -14.99 -8.13 16.24
CA ILE A 95 -15.29 -6.96 17.06
C ILE A 95 -16.00 -7.35 18.35
N LYS A 96 -16.94 -8.30 18.29
CA LYS A 96 -17.64 -8.81 19.48
C LYS A 96 -16.76 -9.68 20.37
N GLN A 97 -15.93 -10.55 19.79
CA GLN A 97 -15.02 -11.42 20.54
C GLN A 97 -13.95 -10.64 21.28
N ASN A 98 -13.40 -9.62 20.63
CA ASN A 98 -12.35 -8.78 21.19
C ASN A 98 -12.89 -7.69 22.13
N ASN A 99 -14.21 -7.48 22.17
CA ASN A 99 -14.84 -6.35 22.87
C ASN A 99 -14.18 -5.03 22.47
N SER A 100 -14.02 -4.83 21.15
CA SER A 100 -13.28 -3.69 20.59
C SER A 100 -13.91 -2.37 20.99
N GLU A 101 -13.11 -1.43 21.47
CA GLU A 101 -13.53 -0.10 21.92
C GLU A 101 -13.23 0.98 20.86
N LEU A 102 -12.33 0.70 19.92
CA LEU A 102 -11.98 1.53 18.78
C LEU A 102 -11.74 0.65 17.55
N ILE A 103 -12.27 1.04 16.42
CA ILE A 103 -12.00 0.42 15.12
C ILE A 103 -11.20 1.40 14.25
N ILE A 104 -10.03 0.96 13.82
CA ILE A 104 -9.24 1.65 12.79
C ILE A 104 -9.33 0.79 11.54
N SER A 105 -9.61 1.41 10.42
CA SER A 105 -9.72 0.72 9.14
C SER A 105 -8.85 1.40 8.09
N ASP A 106 -7.99 0.64 7.45
CA ASP A 106 -7.32 1.05 6.23
C ASP A 106 -8.02 0.35 5.05
N GLU A 107 -8.95 1.09 4.42
CA GLU A 107 -9.78 0.67 3.28
C GLU A 107 -10.60 -0.62 3.47
N ASP A 108 -10.84 -1.05 4.70
CA ASP A 108 -11.84 -2.08 5.01
C ASP A 108 -13.19 -1.45 5.37
N PHE A 109 -14.00 -1.15 4.37
CA PHE A 109 -15.33 -0.58 4.56
C PHE A 109 -16.32 -1.54 5.23
N ALA A 110 -16.00 -2.83 5.33
CA ALA A 110 -16.84 -3.82 5.99
C ALA A 110 -16.80 -3.66 7.51
N SER A 111 -15.63 -3.51 8.10
CA SER A 111 -15.45 -3.27 9.54
C SER A 111 -16.07 -1.95 9.97
N LEU A 112 -15.91 -0.88 9.16
CA LEU A 112 -16.53 0.42 9.43
C LEU A 112 -18.05 0.35 9.45
N THR A 113 -18.65 -0.40 8.51
CA THR A 113 -20.10 -0.61 8.51
C THR A 113 -20.56 -1.24 9.82
N ILE A 114 -19.84 -2.24 10.32
CA ILE A 114 -20.18 -2.91 11.59
C ILE A 114 -19.90 -2.00 12.79
N ALA A 115 -18.79 -1.25 12.79
CA ALA A 115 -18.49 -0.29 13.85
C ALA A 115 -19.62 0.75 13.99
N GLN A 116 -20.10 1.29 12.87
CA GLN A 116 -21.22 2.26 12.83
C GLN A 116 -22.53 1.62 13.28
N GLU A 117 -22.84 0.38 12.86
CA GLU A 117 -24.01 -0.37 13.35
C GLU A 117 -23.98 -0.58 14.88
N LEU A 118 -22.78 -0.82 15.44
CA LEU A 118 -22.56 -1.07 16.88
C LEU A 118 -22.28 0.21 17.68
N LYS A 119 -22.20 1.37 17.02
CA LYS A 119 -21.86 2.68 17.61
C LYS A 119 -20.50 2.68 18.33
N ILE A 120 -19.53 2.00 17.75
CA ILE A 120 -18.14 1.99 18.20
C ILE A 120 -17.38 3.11 17.48
N PRO A 121 -16.56 3.91 18.17
CA PRO A 121 -15.68 4.89 17.55
C PRO A 121 -14.88 4.29 16.41
N ASN A 122 -14.80 5.01 15.28
CA ASN A 122 -14.20 4.45 14.09
C ASN A 122 -13.44 5.49 13.26
N ILE A 123 -12.26 5.09 12.79
CA ILE A 123 -11.33 5.90 12.00
C ILE A 123 -11.09 5.19 10.68
N LEU A 124 -11.26 5.91 9.58
CA LEU A 124 -10.89 5.45 8.24
C LEU A 124 -9.55 6.05 7.82
N ILE A 125 -8.68 5.24 7.27
CA ILE A 125 -7.49 5.64 6.50
C ILE A 125 -7.76 5.28 5.06
N THR A 126 -7.66 6.22 4.12
CA THR A 126 -7.88 5.95 2.69
C THR A 126 -7.24 7.01 1.81
N ASP A 127 -6.79 6.63 0.65
CA ASP A 127 -6.37 7.51 -0.46
C ASP A 127 -7.43 7.52 -1.59
N VAL A 128 -8.47 6.69 -1.50
CA VAL A 128 -9.54 6.57 -2.49
C VAL A 128 -10.89 6.95 -1.91
N LEU A 129 -11.47 8.05 -2.39
CA LEU A 129 -12.83 8.48 -2.01
C LEU A 129 -13.90 7.98 -2.99
N GLU A 130 -13.51 7.62 -4.21
CA GLU A 130 -14.39 7.13 -5.27
C GLU A 130 -13.63 6.17 -6.20
N THR A 131 -14.22 5.02 -6.53
CA THR A 131 -13.65 4.06 -7.48
C THR A 131 -14.09 4.35 -8.93
N LYS A 132 -13.23 4.01 -9.90
CA LYS A 132 -13.46 4.26 -11.34
C LYS A 132 -13.00 3.08 -12.21
N PHE A 133 -13.38 1.85 -11.83
CA PHE A 133 -12.99 0.64 -12.53
C PHE A 133 -13.82 0.36 -13.80
N THR A 134 -15.07 0.82 -13.85
CA THR A 134 -16.01 0.44 -14.91
C THR A 134 -16.45 1.61 -15.77
N LYS A 135 -16.77 1.30 -17.03
CA LYS A 135 -17.28 2.27 -18.02
C LYS A 135 -18.61 1.78 -18.60
N GLY A 136 -19.41 2.70 -19.13
CA GLY A 136 -20.68 2.37 -19.80
C GLY A 136 -21.75 1.87 -18.83
N ILE A 137 -22.51 0.85 -19.23
CA ILE A 137 -23.68 0.34 -18.47
C ILE A 137 -23.27 -0.23 -17.12
N THR A 138 -22.10 -0.86 -17.01
CA THR A 138 -21.59 -1.42 -15.74
C THR A 138 -21.24 -0.36 -14.70
N SER A 139 -21.02 0.90 -15.11
CA SER A 139 -20.74 2.00 -14.21
C SER A 139 -21.90 2.32 -13.25
N PHE A 140 -23.13 1.90 -13.55
CA PHE A 140 -24.27 2.10 -12.66
C PHE A 140 -24.12 1.33 -11.34
N ILE A 141 -23.60 0.11 -11.40
CA ILE A 141 -23.34 -0.71 -10.20
C ILE A 141 -22.25 -0.05 -9.36
N GLU A 142 -21.17 0.37 -10.00
CA GLU A 142 -20.07 1.05 -9.33
C GLU A 142 -20.51 2.38 -8.68
N LYS A 143 -21.33 3.18 -9.36
CA LYS A 143 -21.91 4.40 -8.80
C LYS A 143 -22.73 4.13 -7.54
N LYS A 144 -23.49 3.04 -7.51
CA LYS A 144 -24.26 2.65 -6.31
C LYS A 144 -23.32 2.23 -5.16
N MET A 145 -22.25 1.52 -5.48
CA MET A 145 -21.21 1.16 -4.50
C MET A 145 -20.50 2.40 -3.96
N ASN A 146 -20.08 3.32 -4.83
CA ASN A 146 -19.48 4.59 -4.45
C ASN A 146 -20.39 5.43 -3.56
N LYS A 147 -21.70 5.48 -3.85
CA LYS A 147 -22.67 6.14 -2.98
C LYS A 147 -22.72 5.51 -1.58
N SER A 148 -22.68 4.18 -1.50
CA SER A 148 -22.63 3.47 -0.21
C SER A 148 -21.32 3.75 0.54
N MET A 149 -20.18 3.69 -0.17
CA MET A 149 -18.86 4.01 0.36
C MET A 149 -18.80 5.45 0.90
N MET A 150 -19.28 6.43 0.13
CA MET A 150 -19.34 7.82 0.55
C MET A 150 -20.21 8.02 1.80
N ASN A 151 -21.31 7.26 1.94
CA ASN A 151 -22.12 7.31 3.15
C ASN A 151 -21.35 6.77 4.37
N ILE A 152 -20.59 5.68 4.22
CA ILE A 152 -19.73 5.15 5.29
C ILE A 152 -18.67 6.18 5.67
N ILE A 153 -17.99 6.79 4.69
CA ILE A 153 -16.96 7.82 4.89
C ILE A 153 -17.53 9.00 5.72
N LYS A 154 -18.70 9.49 5.37
CA LYS A 154 -19.34 10.61 6.08
C LYS A 154 -19.70 10.29 7.53
N ASN A 155 -19.95 9.03 7.85
CA ASN A 155 -20.30 8.58 9.18
C ASN A 155 -19.08 8.10 10.02
N CYS A 156 -17.86 8.19 9.49
CA CYS A 156 -16.65 7.96 10.29
C CYS A 156 -16.42 9.15 11.24
N ASP A 157 -15.94 8.88 12.45
CA ASP A 157 -15.56 9.94 13.38
C ASP A 157 -14.39 10.78 12.84
N VAL A 158 -13.42 10.11 12.19
CA VAL A 158 -12.33 10.75 11.45
C VAL A 158 -11.98 9.94 10.21
N VAL A 159 -11.66 10.66 9.14
CA VAL A 159 -11.07 10.11 7.91
C VAL A 159 -9.68 10.70 7.74
N ILE A 160 -8.68 9.85 7.68
CA ILE A 160 -7.28 10.22 7.46
C ILE A 160 -6.94 9.97 5.99
N ILE A 161 -6.51 11.03 5.29
CA ILE A 161 -6.02 10.92 3.92
C ILE A 161 -4.51 11.16 3.91
N PRO A 162 -3.70 10.19 3.43
CA PRO A 162 -2.24 10.28 3.42
C PRO A 162 -1.73 11.14 2.25
N GLU A 163 -2.23 12.35 2.15
CA GLU A 163 -1.88 13.36 1.14
C GLU A 163 -1.84 14.74 1.78
N ASP A 164 -1.09 15.65 1.16
CA ASP A 164 -1.12 17.07 1.53
C ASP A 164 -2.43 17.72 1.09
N GLY A 165 -2.91 18.70 1.86
CA GLY A 165 -4.10 19.45 1.52
C GLY A 165 -4.84 20.02 2.72
N GLU A 166 -5.99 20.64 2.48
CA GLU A 166 -6.80 21.26 3.51
C GLU A 166 -7.69 20.21 4.22
N ASN A 167 -7.86 20.41 5.52
CA ASN A 167 -8.79 19.62 6.33
C ASN A 167 -10.21 20.13 6.11
N ILE A 168 -11.15 19.21 5.86
CA ILE A 168 -12.57 19.53 5.63
C ILE A 168 -13.42 18.57 6.46
N ASP A 169 -14.29 19.08 7.28
CA ASP A 169 -15.19 18.30 8.16
C ASP A 169 -14.43 17.25 9.00
N ASN A 170 -14.78 15.96 8.84
CA ASN A 170 -14.11 14.84 9.50
C ASN A 170 -12.86 14.35 8.74
N ILE A 171 -12.54 14.93 7.58
CA ILE A 171 -11.38 14.55 6.76
C ILE A 171 -10.15 15.33 7.23
N LYS A 172 -9.07 14.59 7.53
CA LYS A 172 -7.75 15.11 7.91
C LYS A 172 -6.72 14.67 6.86
N ARG A 173 -6.13 15.64 6.16
CA ARG A 173 -5.02 15.43 5.24
C ARG A 173 -3.71 15.65 6.00
N ILE A 174 -2.85 14.66 6.00
CA ILE A 174 -1.68 14.63 6.92
C ILE A 174 -0.36 14.42 6.20
N GLY A 175 -0.38 14.42 4.86
CA GLY A 175 0.78 14.07 4.06
C GLY A 175 1.09 12.56 4.03
N PRO A 176 2.11 12.16 3.26
CA PRO A 176 2.47 10.76 3.08
C PRO A 176 2.81 10.04 4.37
N ILE A 177 2.30 8.80 4.51
CA ILE A 177 2.59 7.91 5.64
C ILE A 177 3.63 6.91 5.20
N VAL A 178 4.83 7.00 5.74
CA VAL A 178 5.97 6.15 5.35
C VAL A 178 6.67 5.54 6.56
N ARG A 179 7.26 4.38 6.35
CA ARG A 179 8.13 3.75 7.34
C ARG A 179 9.47 4.49 7.39
N LYS A 180 10.00 4.69 8.59
CA LYS A 180 11.30 5.33 8.81
C LYS A 180 12.35 4.29 9.24
N THR A 181 13.59 4.52 8.86
CA THR A 181 14.75 3.75 9.33
C THR A 181 15.72 4.65 10.09
N ASN A 182 16.38 4.10 11.09
CA ASN A 182 17.43 4.78 11.86
C ASN A 182 18.82 4.62 11.22
N TYR A 183 18.93 3.79 10.18
CA TYR A 183 20.19 3.56 9.49
C TYR A 183 20.46 4.65 8.44
N SER A 184 21.73 5.02 8.30
CA SER A 184 22.19 5.79 7.14
C SER A 184 22.13 4.93 5.87
N ARG A 185 22.13 5.59 4.72
CA ARG A 185 22.17 4.90 3.42
C ARG A 185 23.40 4.02 3.29
N GLU A 186 24.54 4.50 3.75
CA GLU A 186 25.84 3.80 3.72
C GLU A 186 25.82 2.53 4.57
N GLU A 187 25.21 2.58 5.76
CA GLU A 187 25.04 1.40 6.61
C GLU A 187 24.12 0.36 5.95
N LEU A 188 23.03 0.81 5.32
CA LEU A 188 22.12 -0.08 4.60
C LEU A 188 22.79 -0.70 3.36
N ARG A 189 23.57 0.07 2.59
CA ARG A 189 24.32 -0.48 1.47
C ARG A 189 25.31 -1.56 1.92
N LYS A 190 25.99 -1.37 3.06
CA LYS A 190 26.84 -2.40 3.67
C LYS A 190 26.02 -3.61 4.12
N LYS A 191 24.91 -3.38 4.82
CA LYS A 191 23.98 -4.43 5.29
C LYS A 191 23.49 -5.32 4.15
N PHE A 192 23.12 -4.72 3.02
CA PHE A 192 22.64 -5.44 1.84
C PHE A 192 23.75 -5.87 0.86
N SER A 193 25.01 -5.51 1.13
CA SER A 193 26.17 -5.77 0.24
C SER A 193 25.98 -5.16 -1.15
N PHE A 194 25.47 -3.94 -1.23
CA PHE A 194 25.33 -3.17 -2.48
C PHE A 194 26.64 -2.45 -2.80
N ASN A 195 27.47 -3.09 -3.61
CA ASN A 195 28.83 -2.60 -3.94
C ASN A 195 28.88 -1.78 -5.23
N LYS A 196 27.85 -1.86 -6.07
CA LYS A 196 27.73 -1.15 -7.34
C LYS A 196 26.50 -0.23 -7.33
N LYS A 197 26.32 0.60 -8.36
CA LYS A 197 25.02 1.23 -8.60
C LYS A 197 23.94 0.15 -8.64
N THR A 198 22.88 0.36 -7.89
CA THR A 198 21.87 -0.67 -7.61
C THR A 198 20.50 -0.22 -8.12
N ILE A 199 19.93 -1.00 -9.03
CA ILE A 199 18.56 -0.79 -9.53
C ILE A 199 17.65 -1.80 -8.84
N LEU A 200 16.69 -1.30 -8.06
CA LEU A 200 15.66 -2.10 -7.41
C LEU A 200 14.46 -2.23 -8.33
N ILE A 201 14.01 -3.45 -8.59
CA ILE A 201 12.71 -3.73 -9.21
C ILE A 201 11.77 -4.27 -8.14
N SER A 202 10.65 -3.59 -7.87
CA SER A 202 9.66 -4.00 -6.88
C SER A 202 8.23 -3.87 -7.45
N VAL A 203 7.47 -4.95 -7.43
CA VAL A 203 6.17 -5.00 -8.13
C VAL A 203 4.97 -5.30 -7.22
N GLY A 204 5.17 -5.18 -5.91
CA GLY A 204 4.12 -5.41 -4.92
C GLY A 204 3.82 -6.88 -4.63
N GLY A 205 2.67 -7.14 -3.99
CA GLY A 205 2.35 -8.43 -3.37
C GLY A 205 1.81 -9.52 -4.30
N THR A 206 1.46 -9.20 -5.55
CA THR A 206 0.75 -10.10 -6.46
C THR A 206 1.52 -10.38 -7.74
N SER A 207 1.11 -11.40 -8.50
CA SER A 207 1.69 -11.72 -9.81
C SER A 207 1.37 -10.67 -10.91
N ALA A 208 0.55 -9.68 -10.62
CA ALA A 208 0.15 -8.64 -11.56
C ALA A 208 1.33 -7.83 -12.14
N GLY A 209 2.46 -7.77 -11.44
CA GLY A 209 3.66 -7.04 -11.86
C GLY A 209 4.67 -7.83 -12.70
N LEU A 210 4.42 -9.08 -13.04
CA LEU A 210 5.36 -9.92 -13.80
C LEU A 210 5.82 -9.28 -15.12
N PHE A 211 4.90 -8.58 -15.81
CA PHE A 211 5.21 -7.89 -17.08
C PHE A 211 6.29 -6.82 -16.89
N LEU A 212 6.22 -6.06 -15.77
CA LEU A 212 7.16 -5.00 -15.47
C LEU A 212 8.54 -5.57 -15.12
N ILE A 213 8.62 -6.65 -14.33
CA ILE A 213 9.90 -7.34 -14.03
C ILE A 213 10.59 -7.71 -15.33
N GLN A 214 9.92 -8.42 -16.23
CA GLN A 214 10.50 -8.90 -17.48
C GLN A 214 10.99 -7.76 -18.37
N LYS A 215 10.17 -6.71 -18.53
CA LYS A 215 10.52 -5.53 -19.33
C LYS A 215 11.70 -4.75 -18.72
N SER A 216 11.71 -4.59 -17.40
CA SER A 216 12.78 -3.87 -16.69
C SER A 216 14.13 -4.60 -16.81
N ILE A 217 14.16 -5.91 -16.54
CA ILE A 217 15.38 -6.72 -16.68
C ILE A 217 15.90 -6.64 -18.13
N THR A 218 15.02 -6.82 -19.10
CA THR A 218 15.41 -6.74 -20.52
C THR A 218 16.00 -5.38 -20.87
N ALA A 219 15.37 -4.28 -20.41
CA ALA A 219 15.85 -2.93 -20.67
C ALA A 219 17.22 -2.66 -20.03
N ILE A 220 17.43 -3.08 -18.77
CA ILE A 220 18.69 -2.88 -18.05
C ILE A 220 19.83 -3.66 -18.72
N LEU A 221 19.58 -4.93 -19.08
CA LEU A 221 20.60 -5.77 -19.73
C LEU A 221 21.01 -5.24 -21.10
N LYS A 222 20.09 -4.70 -21.90
CA LYS A 222 20.41 -4.07 -23.19
C LYS A 222 21.30 -2.83 -23.05
N LEU A 223 21.21 -2.11 -21.95
CA LEU A 223 22.04 -0.93 -21.71
C LEU A 223 23.50 -1.27 -21.36
N ASN A 224 23.80 -2.53 -21.06
CA ASN A 224 25.14 -3.00 -20.69
C ASN A 224 25.83 -2.13 -19.60
N LEU A 225 25.07 -1.69 -18.61
CA LEU A 225 25.56 -0.86 -17.51
C LEU A 225 26.23 -1.72 -16.44
N ASP A 226 27.26 -1.16 -15.77
CA ASP A 226 27.86 -1.81 -14.60
C ASP A 226 26.99 -1.54 -13.34
N VAL A 227 25.86 -2.22 -13.28
CA VAL A 227 24.87 -2.10 -12.18
C VAL A 227 24.53 -3.46 -11.59
N GLU A 228 24.10 -3.47 -10.33
CA GLU A 228 23.47 -4.62 -9.70
C GLU A 228 21.95 -4.50 -9.82
N ILE A 229 21.29 -5.56 -10.26
CA ILE A 229 19.82 -5.63 -10.34
C ILE A 229 19.31 -6.38 -9.12
N ILE A 230 18.57 -5.70 -8.27
CA ILE A 230 17.88 -6.28 -7.10
C ILE A 230 16.42 -6.44 -7.43
N LEU A 231 15.90 -7.63 -7.19
CA LEU A 231 14.49 -7.94 -7.37
C LEU A 231 13.85 -8.23 -6.02
N VAL A 232 12.77 -7.52 -5.71
CA VAL A 232 11.88 -7.83 -4.58
C VAL A 232 10.52 -8.20 -5.13
N THR A 233 10.13 -9.45 -4.89
CA THR A 233 8.85 -10.00 -5.36
C THR A 233 7.88 -10.15 -4.20
N GLY A 234 6.59 -10.03 -4.50
CA GLY A 234 5.56 -10.45 -3.55
C GLY A 234 5.53 -11.98 -3.38
N PRO A 235 4.80 -12.48 -2.37
CA PRO A 235 4.75 -13.90 -2.05
C PRO A 235 4.12 -14.76 -3.17
N SER A 236 3.41 -14.15 -4.10
CA SER A 236 2.76 -14.85 -5.23
C SER A 236 3.67 -15.11 -6.43
N ILE A 237 4.90 -14.57 -6.44
CA ILE A 237 5.83 -14.72 -7.57
C ILE A 237 6.94 -15.68 -7.16
N THR A 238 6.87 -16.90 -7.68
CA THR A 238 7.85 -17.96 -7.45
C THR A 238 8.82 -18.16 -8.62
N LYS A 239 8.62 -17.40 -9.71
CA LYS A 239 9.46 -17.49 -10.92
C LYS A 239 10.86 -16.98 -10.63
N GLU A 240 11.87 -17.76 -11.05
CA GLU A 240 13.25 -17.33 -11.06
C GLU A 240 13.58 -16.47 -12.29
N PHE A 241 14.50 -15.54 -12.12
CA PHE A 241 14.96 -14.63 -13.16
C PHE A 241 16.48 -14.66 -13.18
N GLU A 242 17.06 -14.76 -14.37
CA GLU A 242 18.50 -14.73 -14.57
C GLU A 242 19.06 -13.29 -14.48
N ASN A 243 20.35 -13.19 -14.14
CA ASN A 243 21.10 -11.92 -14.06
C ASN A 243 20.53 -10.92 -13.02
N VAL A 244 19.80 -11.38 -12.03
CA VAL A 244 19.28 -10.55 -10.94
C VAL A 244 19.53 -11.24 -9.59
N ARG A 245 19.74 -10.44 -8.57
CA ARG A 245 19.74 -10.91 -7.19
C ARG A 245 18.32 -10.78 -6.64
N ASN A 246 17.62 -11.90 -6.59
CA ASN A 246 16.26 -11.95 -6.06
C ASN A 246 16.28 -12.10 -4.53
N LEU A 247 15.73 -11.11 -3.82
CA LEU A 247 15.58 -11.12 -2.37
C LEU A 247 14.25 -11.76 -1.93
N GLY A 248 13.38 -12.08 -2.89
CA GLY A 248 12.07 -12.64 -2.60
C GLY A 248 11.16 -11.65 -1.87
N PHE A 249 10.34 -12.19 -0.96
CA PHE A 249 9.41 -11.40 -0.15
C PHE A 249 10.11 -10.86 1.11
N VAL A 250 10.15 -9.54 1.23
CA VAL A 250 10.82 -8.82 2.32
C VAL A 250 9.83 -7.96 3.12
N ASP A 251 10.12 -7.72 4.39
CA ASP A 251 9.38 -6.86 5.30
C ASP A 251 9.94 -5.44 5.38
N ASN A 252 11.20 -5.26 4.96
CA ASN A 252 11.96 -4.01 5.07
C ASN A 252 12.24 -3.34 3.71
N LEU A 253 11.29 -3.41 2.78
CA LEU A 253 11.43 -2.82 1.44
C LEU A 253 11.86 -1.35 1.47
N HIS A 254 11.37 -0.55 2.42
CA HIS A 254 11.75 0.86 2.58
C HIS A 254 13.26 1.07 2.80
N GLU A 255 13.95 0.16 3.51
CA GLU A 255 15.40 0.21 3.68
C GLU A 255 16.13 -0.10 2.37
N ILE A 256 15.60 -1.05 1.60
CA ILE A 256 16.16 -1.43 0.28
C ILE A 256 15.96 -0.28 -0.72
N ILE A 257 14.79 0.37 -0.71
CA ILE A 257 14.53 1.60 -1.47
C ILE A 257 15.56 2.66 -1.15
N TYR A 258 15.81 2.93 0.14
CA TYR A 258 16.78 3.95 0.56
C TYR A 258 18.22 3.61 0.16
N ALA A 259 18.61 2.33 0.20
CA ALA A 259 19.94 1.87 -0.19
C ALA A 259 20.17 1.89 -1.71
N SER A 260 19.11 1.81 -2.52
CA SER A 260 19.17 1.71 -3.99
C SER A 260 19.46 3.06 -4.65
N ASP A 261 19.92 3.05 -5.91
CA ASP A 261 20.19 4.23 -6.72
C ASP A 261 19.02 4.57 -7.65
N LEU A 262 18.22 3.59 -8.03
CA LEU A 262 17.01 3.72 -8.82
C LEU A 262 16.00 2.67 -8.39
N VAL A 263 14.71 3.04 -8.36
CA VAL A 263 13.60 2.12 -8.14
C VAL A 263 12.72 2.06 -9.38
N ILE A 264 12.42 0.87 -9.86
CA ILE A 264 11.39 0.63 -10.90
C ILE A 264 10.25 -0.15 -10.24
N SER A 265 9.06 0.42 -10.22
CA SER A 265 7.94 -0.16 -9.48
C SER A 265 6.61 0.01 -10.21
N LEU A 266 5.62 -0.81 -9.82
CA LEU A 266 4.23 -0.46 -10.09
C LEU A 266 3.87 0.82 -9.31
N ALA A 267 2.91 1.59 -9.83
CA ALA A 267 2.52 2.88 -9.28
C ALA A 267 1.59 2.76 -8.05
N GLY A 268 1.96 1.94 -7.07
CA GLY A 268 1.26 1.86 -5.78
C GLY A 268 1.64 3.03 -4.87
N LYS A 269 0.64 3.69 -4.27
CA LYS A 269 0.80 4.93 -3.47
C LYS A 269 1.89 4.80 -2.40
N SER A 270 1.84 3.79 -1.54
CA SER A 270 2.81 3.63 -0.45
C SER A 270 4.25 3.44 -0.94
N THR A 271 4.46 2.78 -2.09
CA THR A 271 5.81 2.64 -2.66
C THR A 271 6.31 3.97 -3.20
N ILE A 272 5.47 4.72 -3.90
CA ILE A 272 5.80 6.07 -4.39
C ILE A 272 6.17 6.99 -3.21
N ASP A 273 5.35 6.98 -2.16
CA ASP A 273 5.58 7.79 -0.97
C ASP A 273 6.92 7.45 -0.28
N GLU A 274 7.26 6.17 -0.13
CA GLU A 274 8.54 5.75 0.42
C GLU A 274 9.71 6.16 -0.48
N VAL A 275 9.59 5.99 -1.80
CA VAL A 275 10.64 6.40 -2.77
C VAL A 275 10.89 7.90 -2.70
N ASN A 276 9.83 8.71 -2.68
CA ASN A 276 9.91 10.17 -2.59
C ASN A 276 10.46 10.62 -1.22
N ALA A 277 10.00 10.02 -0.12
CA ALA A 277 10.47 10.35 1.23
C ALA A 277 11.99 10.09 1.40
N TYR A 278 12.49 8.99 0.83
CA TYR A 278 13.93 8.69 0.84
C TYR A 278 14.71 9.41 -0.26
N GLY A 279 14.03 10.08 -1.18
CA GLY A 279 14.63 10.79 -2.30
C GLY A 279 15.35 9.88 -3.27
N THR A 280 14.97 8.62 -3.35
CA THR A 280 15.51 7.69 -4.33
C THR A 280 14.84 7.95 -5.68
N PRO A 281 15.59 8.13 -6.79
CA PRO A 281 14.98 8.24 -8.11
C PRO A 281 14.04 7.07 -8.42
N GLY A 282 12.85 7.35 -8.98
CA GLY A 282 11.84 6.33 -9.25
C GLY A 282 11.30 6.36 -10.67
N ILE A 283 10.89 5.20 -11.18
CA ILE A 283 10.11 5.00 -12.41
C ILE A 283 8.89 4.19 -12.02
N PHE A 284 7.71 4.77 -12.23
CA PHE A 284 6.44 4.20 -11.75
C PHE A 284 5.51 3.87 -12.92
N ILE A 285 5.42 2.60 -13.27
CA ILE A 285 4.60 2.12 -14.38
C ILE A 285 3.27 1.56 -13.84
N PRO A 286 2.12 2.11 -14.21
CA PRO A 286 0.84 1.61 -13.74
C PRO A 286 0.42 0.35 -14.47
N ILE A 287 -0.51 -0.41 -13.88
CA ILE A 287 -1.30 -1.40 -14.59
C ILE A 287 -2.37 -0.63 -15.38
N LYS A 288 -2.40 -0.82 -16.71
CA LYS A 288 -3.39 -0.17 -17.58
C LYS A 288 -4.81 -0.58 -17.20
N GLY A 289 -5.67 0.42 -16.97
CA GLY A 289 -7.04 0.23 -16.51
C GLY A 289 -7.20 0.10 -15.00
N HIS A 290 -6.12 0.21 -14.22
CA HIS A 290 -6.17 0.35 -12.77
C HIS A 290 -6.14 1.85 -12.42
N PHE A 291 -7.32 2.44 -12.21
CA PHE A 291 -7.51 3.90 -12.12
C PHE A 291 -6.59 4.56 -11.10
N GLU A 292 -6.46 3.99 -9.90
CA GLU A 292 -5.61 4.50 -8.82
C GLU A 292 -4.13 4.53 -9.23
N GLN A 293 -3.61 3.43 -9.81
CA GLN A 293 -2.23 3.40 -10.28
C GLN A 293 -1.99 4.35 -11.46
N GLU A 294 -2.98 4.50 -12.36
CA GLU A 294 -2.89 5.45 -13.47
C GLU A 294 -2.85 6.90 -12.95
N ASP A 295 -3.67 7.25 -11.95
CA ASP A 295 -3.66 8.57 -11.33
C ASP A 295 -2.34 8.82 -10.56
N ASN A 296 -1.89 7.86 -9.74
CA ASN A 296 -0.62 7.95 -9.02
C ASN A 296 0.57 8.12 -9.97
N SER A 297 0.65 7.30 -11.01
CA SER A 297 1.71 7.34 -12.01
C SER A 297 1.74 8.67 -12.75
N LYS A 298 0.58 9.20 -13.13
CA LYS A 298 0.44 10.49 -13.81
C LYS A 298 0.94 11.65 -12.94
N ASN A 299 0.68 11.62 -11.65
CA ASN A 299 1.16 12.64 -10.72
C ASN A 299 2.70 12.66 -10.63
N GLU A 300 3.36 11.52 -10.86
CA GLU A 300 4.81 11.36 -10.94
C GLU A 300 5.38 11.57 -12.35
N GLY A 301 4.53 11.92 -13.32
CA GLY A 301 4.94 12.18 -14.71
C GLY A 301 5.10 10.93 -15.58
N PHE A 302 4.52 9.80 -15.19
CA PHE A 302 4.58 8.54 -15.93
C PHE A 302 3.21 8.07 -16.41
N SER A 303 3.24 7.11 -17.32
CA SER A 303 2.08 6.42 -17.89
C SER A 303 2.40 4.95 -18.18
N PHE A 304 1.41 4.15 -18.54
CA PHE A 304 1.64 2.77 -18.97
C PHE A 304 2.53 2.66 -20.22
N GLU A 305 2.43 3.60 -21.14
CA GLU A 305 3.18 3.65 -22.38
C GLU A 305 4.69 3.82 -22.18
N ASP A 306 5.10 4.35 -21.02
CA ASP A 306 6.49 4.53 -20.62
C ASP A 306 7.26 3.20 -20.48
N ILE A 307 6.55 2.08 -20.36
CA ILE A 307 7.18 0.75 -20.40
C ILE A 307 7.95 0.49 -21.70
N ASN A 308 7.59 1.18 -22.80
CA ASN A 308 8.25 1.02 -24.08
C ASN A 308 9.52 1.88 -24.22
N ARG A 309 9.79 2.78 -23.27
CA ARG A 309 10.98 3.64 -23.25
C ARG A 309 11.80 3.51 -21.96
N LEU A 310 11.68 2.37 -21.27
CA LEU A 310 12.41 2.09 -20.02
C LEU A 310 13.92 2.30 -20.14
N GLU A 311 14.53 1.91 -21.26
CA GLU A 311 15.97 2.10 -21.50
C GLU A 311 16.36 3.59 -21.38
N LYS A 312 15.59 4.49 -22.00
CA LYS A 312 15.80 5.93 -21.91
C LYS A 312 15.58 6.44 -20.48
N LEU A 313 14.47 6.05 -19.86
CA LEU A 313 14.12 6.48 -18.49
C LEU A 313 15.16 6.02 -17.46
N ILE A 314 15.69 4.82 -17.60
CA ILE A 314 16.75 4.29 -16.71
C ILE A 314 17.99 5.18 -16.80
N LEU A 315 18.45 5.54 -18.00
CA LEU A 315 19.61 6.42 -18.18
C LEU A 315 19.37 7.82 -17.59
N GLU A 316 18.17 8.38 -17.80
CA GLU A 316 17.81 9.70 -17.26
C GLU A 316 17.72 9.71 -15.74
N LYS A 317 17.15 8.66 -15.13
CA LYS A 317 16.86 8.59 -13.70
C LYS A 317 18.03 8.07 -12.85
N LEU A 318 18.92 7.24 -13.40
CA LEU A 318 20.00 6.61 -12.63
C LEU A 318 21.03 7.60 -12.09
N ASP A 319 21.19 8.75 -12.75
CA ASP A 319 22.10 9.84 -12.36
C ASP A 319 21.35 11.06 -11.77
N GLU A 320 20.04 10.95 -11.57
CA GLU A 320 19.25 12.02 -10.97
C GLU A 320 19.64 12.24 -9.51
N LYS A 321 19.70 13.50 -9.09
CA LYS A 321 20.01 13.85 -7.70
C LYS A 321 18.88 13.46 -6.78
N ARG A 322 19.25 12.86 -5.65
CA ARG A 322 18.29 12.51 -4.59
C ARG A 322 17.68 13.78 -3.99
N ASN A 323 16.36 13.80 -3.90
CA ASN A 323 15.61 14.89 -3.29
C ASN A 323 14.65 14.33 -2.24
N LYS A 324 15.07 14.30 -0.97
CA LYS A 324 14.25 13.78 0.13
C LYS A 324 13.09 14.72 0.45
N ILE A 325 11.91 14.14 0.65
CA ILE A 325 10.74 14.84 1.16
C ILE A 325 10.55 14.47 2.62
N ASN A 326 10.59 15.45 3.51
CA ASN A 326 10.26 15.22 4.91
C ASN A 326 8.77 14.98 5.06
N THR A 327 8.41 13.91 5.75
CA THR A 327 7.03 13.60 6.08
C THR A 327 6.91 13.15 7.53
N ASN A 328 5.82 13.53 8.18
CA ASN A 328 5.44 13.14 9.53
C ASN A 328 4.03 12.54 9.57
N GLY A 329 3.51 12.09 8.43
CA GLY A 329 2.15 11.56 8.33
C GLY A 329 1.88 10.40 9.29
N ALA A 330 2.86 9.51 9.52
CA ALA A 330 2.71 8.41 10.48
C ALA A 330 2.53 8.91 11.92
N GLU A 331 3.31 9.91 12.33
CA GLU A 331 3.21 10.54 13.64
C GLU A 331 1.88 11.28 13.81
N LEU A 332 1.47 12.05 12.80
CA LEU A 332 0.20 12.79 12.82
C LEU A 332 -1.01 11.84 12.87
N ALA A 333 -0.99 10.73 12.10
CA ALA A 333 -2.01 9.70 12.18
C ALA A 333 -2.11 9.11 13.60
N ALA A 334 -0.95 8.77 14.20
CA ALA A 334 -0.91 8.26 15.56
C ALA A 334 -1.43 9.27 16.59
N GLU A 335 -1.13 10.56 16.43
CA GLU A 335 -1.67 11.62 17.30
C GLU A 335 -3.20 11.75 17.21
N ILE A 336 -3.76 11.60 15.99
CA ILE A 336 -5.21 11.58 15.78
C ILE A 336 -5.82 10.38 16.50
N ILE A 337 -5.26 9.18 16.32
CA ILE A 337 -5.74 7.94 16.92
C ILE A 337 -5.72 8.03 18.46
N LYS A 338 -4.63 8.55 19.05
CA LYS A 338 -4.49 8.73 20.51
C LYS A 338 -5.57 9.60 21.14
N LYS A 339 -6.24 10.48 20.39
CA LYS A 339 -7.37 11.28 20.92
C LYS A 339 -8.60 10.45 21.22
N PHE A 340 -8.74 9.28 20.60
CA PHE A 340 -9.85 8.33 20.79
C PHE A 340 -9.56 7.29 21.88
N THR A 341 -8.33 7.23 22.41
CA THR A 341 -7.92 6.23 23.40
C THR A 341 -7.80 6.79 24.83
N LYS A 342 -8.16 8.08 25.02
CA LYS A 342 -8.12 8.79 26.31
C LYS A 342 -9.43 8.72 27.07
#